data_17fb53cef106120c1624bdc91cfa8e13
#
_entry.id   17fb53cef106120c1624bdc91cfa8e13
#
_cell.length_a   1.000
_cell.length_b   1.000
_cell.length_c   1.000
_cell.angle_alpha   90.00
_cell.angle_beta   90.00
_cell.angle_gamma   90.00
#
_symmetry.space_group_name_H-M   'P 1'
#
loop_
_entity.id
_entity.type
_entity.pdbx_description
1 polymer ?
#
loop_
_entity_poly.entity_id
_entity_poly.type
_entity_poly.pdbx_seq_one_letter_code
_entity_poly.pdbx_strand_id
1 'polypeptide(L)'
;VGRQLAAESAGRSFNRWGSGEIEITGVRFLDAAGEEKSYFQTGDEMTIELAYMAHKPIIRPEFGRAIFRQDGVQVNGPNSQLAGIDIGTVEGPGTIRYNIKNLPLLPTLYQLTVAIHNAQLTHAYDYHEMAYPFRIVTGGTKETDGLVELPATWDWQPTTD
;
A
#
# COMPACT_ATOMS: atom_id res chain seq x y z
N VAL A 1 7.49 -21.88 -10.39
CA VAL A 1 6.62 -21.49 -11.52
C VAL A 1 5.72 -20.33 -11.09
N GLY A 2 5.12 -20.33 -9.87
CA GLY A 2 4.28 -19.24 -9.38
C GLY A 2 5.00 -17.90 -9.10
N ARG A 3 6.30 -17.95 -8.78
CA ARG A 3 7.12 -16.76 -8.51
C ARG A 3 7.30 -15.84 -9.75
N GLN A 4 7.35 -16.43 -10.91
CA GLN A 4 7.59 -15.71 -12.16
C GLN A 4 6.31 -15.07 -12.72
N LEU A 5 5.16 -15.73 -12.53
CA LEU A 5 3.88 -15.27 -13.07
C LEU A 5 3.34 -13.98 -12.41
N ALA A 6 3.57 -13.79 -11.11
CA ALA A 6 3.15 -12.56 -10.42
C ALA A 6 4.02 -11.35 -10.81
N ALA A 7 5.30 -11.56 -11.10
CA ALA A 7 6.21 -10.54 -11.60
C ALA A 7 5.91 -10.17 -13.05
N GLU A 8 5.52 -11.14 -13.88
CA GLU A 8 5.20 -10.95 -15.29
C GLU A 8 3.85 -10.25 -15.50
N SER A 9 2.85 -10.49 -14.63
CA SER A 9 1.54 -9.86 -14.74
C SER A 9 1.55 -8.35 -14.48
N ALA A 10 2.57 -7.84 -13.76
CA ALA A 10 2.74 -6.40 -13.53
C ALA A 10 3.49 -5.68 -14.66
N GLY A 11 3.98 -6.39 -15.68
CA GLY A 11 4.67 -5.81 -16.84
C GLY A 11 5.97 -5.08 -16.53
N ARG A 12 6.51 -5.22 -15.29
CA ARG A 12 7.77 -4.60 -14.86
C ARG A 12 8.56 -5.56 -13.98
N SER A 13 9.87 -5.56 -14.16
CA SER A 13 10.80 -6.25 -13.27
C SER A 13 10.89 -5.48 -11.94
N PHE A 14 10.66 -6.15 -10.83
CA PHE A 14 10.85 -5.61 -9.49
C PHE A 14 11.57 -6.63 -8.60
N ASN A 15 12.18 -6.14 -7.53
CA ASN A 15 12.83 -7.00 -6.55
C ASN A 15 11.78 -7.76 -5.73
N ARG A 16 11.89 -9.09 -5.75
CA ARG A 16 11.06 -9.99 -4.97
C ARG A 16 11.92 -11.01 -4.26
N TRP A 17 11.70 -11.17 -2.96
CA TRP A 17 12.36 -12.20 -2.16
C TRP A 17 11.43 -12.72 -1.06
N GLY A 18 11.87 -13.74 -0.37
CA GLY A 18 11.15 -14.39 0.71
C GLY A 18 11.21 -15.90 0.58
N SER A 19 10.84 -16.59 1.65
CA SER A 19 10.91 -18.06 1.71
C SER A 19 9.74 -18.78 1.00
N GLY A 20 8.62 -18.10 0.79
CA GLY A 20 7.53 -18.55 -0.09
C GLY A 20 6.47 -19.45 0.54
N GLU A 21 6.48 -19.68 1.86
CA GLU A 21 5.43 -20.46 2.53
C GLU A 21 4.05 -19.80 2.43
N ILE A 22 4.04 -18.49 2.35
CA ILE A 22 2.90 -17.70 1.96
C ILE A 22 3.34 -16.69 0.91
N GLU A 23 2.61 -16.61 -0.19
CA GLU A 23 2.95 -15.76 -1.35
C GLU A 23 1.87 -14.74 -1.63
N ILE A 24 2.30 -13.55 -2.01
CA ILE A 24 1.41 -12.51 -2.53
C ILE A 24 1.06 -12.88 -3.97
N THR A 25 -0.23 -13.07 -4.23
CA THR A 25 -0.73 -13.48 -5.55
C THR A 25 -1.30 -12.34 -6.37
N GLY A 26 -1.61 -11.19 -5.75
CA GLY A 26 -2.07 -10.01 -6.45
C GLY A 26 -2.20 -8.81 -5.54
N VAL A 27 -2.09 -7.63 -6.12
CA VAL A 27 -2.33 -6.34 -5.47
C VAL A 27 -3.20 -5.51 -6.38
N ARG A 28 -4.27 -4.94 -5.83
CA ARG A 28 -5.17 -4.05 -6.54
C ARG A 28 -5.39 -2.76 -5.76
N PHE A 29 -5.53 -1.66 -6.49
CA PHE A 29 -6.01 -0.39 -5.95
C PHE A 29 -7.48 -0.24 -6.35
N LEU A 30 -8.35 -0.04 -5.38
CA LEU A 30 -9.78 0.06 -5.59
C LEU A 30 -10.26 1.47 -5.21
N ASP A 31 -11.19 2.01 -5.98
CA ASP A 31 -11.86 3.27 -5.65
C ASP A 31 -13.03 3.07 -4.65
N ALA A 32 -13.74 4.15 -4.34
CA ALA A 32 -14.89 4.13 -3.43
C ALA A 32 -16.03 3.21 -3.89
N ALA A 33 -16.14 2.95 -5.19
CA ALA A 33 -17.12 2.01 -5.77
C ALA A 33 -16.62 0.55 -5.79
N GLY A 34 -15.37 0.30 -5.38
CA GLY A 34 -14.74 -1.01 -5.46
C GLY A 34 -14.17 -1.35 -6.83
N GLU A 35 -14.11 -0.38 -7.73
CA GLU A 35 -13.54 -0.56 -9.07
C GLU A 35 -12.02 -0.40 -9.05
N GLU A 36 -11.32 -1.25 -9.80
CA GLU A 36 -9.87 -1.22 -9.90
C GLU A 36 -9.40 -0.01 -10.71
N LYS A 37 -8.46 0.76 -10.14
CA LYS A 37 -7.84 1.92 -10.78
C LYS A 37 -6.35 1.97 -10.48
N SER A 38 -5.61 2.66 -11.34
CA SER A 38 -4.19 2.99 -11.13
C SER A 38 -3.93 4.48 -10.92
N TYR A 39 -4.99 5.31 -10.91
CA TYR A 39 -4.91 6.74 -10.68
C TYR A 39 -6.03 7.23 -9.76
N PHE A 40 -5.72 8.23 -8.95
CA PHE A 40 -6.61 8.82 -7.95
C PHE A 40 -6.36 10.32 -7.89
N GLN A 41 -7.24 11.03 -7.21
CA GLN A 41 -7.02 12.43 -6.85
C GLN A 41 -6.75 12.55 -5.35
N THR A 42 -6.07 13.61 -4.94
CA THR A 42 -5.94 13.95 -3.52
C THR A 42 -7.32 14.07 -2.90
N GLY A 43 -7.54 13.41 -1.76
CA GLY A 43 -8.82 13.37 -1.08
C GLY A 43 -9.72 12.18 -1.41
N ASP A 44 -9.40 11.40 -2.44
CA ASP A 44 -10.18 10.21 -2.81
C ASP A 44 -10.11 9.12 -1.74
N GLU A 45 -11.12 8.26 -1.73
CA GLU A 45 -11.00 6.94 -1.09
C GLU A 45 -10.15 6.02 -1.96
N MET A 46 -9.25 5.29 -1.31
CA MET A 46 -8.47 4.23 -1.96
C MET A 46 -8.36 3.03 -1.04
N THR A 47 -8.68 1.86 -1.56
CA THR A 47 -8.42 0.58 -0.88
C THR A 47 -7.25 -0.11 -1.58
N ILE A 48 -6.26 -0.52 -0.79
CA ILE A 48 -5.20 -1.42 -1.24
C ILE A 48 -5.61 -2.83 -0.83
N GLU A 49 -5.88 -3.68 -1.81
CA GLU A 49 -6.23 -5.08 -1.60
C GLU A 49 -5.05 -5.96 -1.98
N LEU A 50 -4.64 -6.81 -1.04
CA LEU A 50 -3.57 -7.77 -1.22
C LEU A 50 -4.15 -9.17 -1.15
N ALA A 51 -4.02 -9.94 -2.22
CA ALA A 51 -4.37 -11.34 -2.27
C ALA A 51 -3.13 -12.20 -1.98
N TYR A 52 -3.33 -13.29 -1.25
CA TYR A 52 -2.25 -14.21 -0.88
C TYR A 52 -2.66 -15.67 -1.01
N MET A 53 -1.67 -16.55 -1.05
CA MET A 53 -1.80 -17.99 -0.94
C MET A 53 -0.84 -18.51 0.14
N ALA A 54 -1.39 -19.06 1.21
CA ALA A 54 -0.62 -19.76 2.23
C ALA A 54 -0.57 -21.26 1.87
N HIS A 55 0.63 -21.77 1.55
CA HIS A 55 0.83 -23.14 1.10
C HIS A 55 0.83 -24.16 2.24
N LYS A 56 0.87 -23.68 3.47
CA LYS A 56 0.73 -24.44 4.71
C LYS A 56 0.13 -23.52 5.79
N PRO A 57 -0.34 -24.03 6.94
CA PRO A 57 -0.78 -23.18 8.03
C PRO A 57 0.34 -22.26 8.50
N ILE A 58 0.05 -20.94 8.54
CA ILE A 58 0.95 -19.89 9.02
C ILE A 58 0.28 -19.20 10.19
N ILE A 59 0.97 -19.20 11.33
CA ILE A 59 0.45 -18.58 12.56
C ILE A 59 0.82 -17.11 12.57
N ARG A 60 -0.18 -16.24 12.69
CA ARG A 60 -0.03 -14.78 12.83
C ARG A 60 0.93 -14.15 11.81
N PRO A 61 0.67 -14.30 10.50
CA PRO A 61 1.46 -13.57 9.53
C PRO A 61 1.19 -12.06 9.68
N GLU A 62 2.23 -11.26 9.45
CA GLU A 62 2.15 -9.81 9.48
C GLU A 62 2.20 -9.27 8.05
N PHE A 63 1.16 -8.52 7.68
CA PHE A 63 1.07 -7.88 6.37
C PHE A 63 1.52 -6.44 6.49
N GLY A 64 2.49 -6.06 5.67
CA GLY A 64 3.04 -4.72 5.63
C GLY A 64 2.92 -4.11 4.25
N ARG A 65 2.85 -2.79 4.24
CA ARG A 65 2.93 -2.01 3.01
C ARG A 65 3.73 -0.74 3.24
N ALA A 66 4.35 -0.24 2.19
CA ALA A 66 5.00 1.07 2.22
C ALA A 66 4.75 1.80 0.90
N ILE A 67 4.39 3.06 0.99
CA ILE A 67 4.24 3.95 -0.16
C ILE A 67 5.50 4.78 -0.30
N PHE A 68 6.05 4.81 -1.51
CA PHE A 68 7.20 5.62 -1.88
C PHE A 68 6.81 6.59 -2.99
N ARG A 69 7.30 7.83 -2.89
CA ARG A 69 7.27 8.74 -4.03
C ARG A 69 8.28 8.27 -5.09
N GLN A 70 8.09 8.65 -6.34
CA GLN A 70 8.92 8.21 -7.46
C GLN A 70 10.44 8.45 -7.28
N ASP A 71 10.83 9.40 -6.43
CA ASP A 71 12.24 9.70 -6.10
C ASP A 71 12.79 8.84 -4.94
N GLY A 72 12.01 7.87 -4.45
CA GLY A 72 12.42 6.93 -3.40
C GLY A 72 12.14 7.39 -1.97
N VAL A 73 11.52 8.55 -1.77
CA VAL A 73 11.13 9.00 -0.42
C VAL A 73 9.98 8.14 0.09
N GLN A 74 10.16 7.49 1.22
CA GLN A 74 9.10 6.75 1.89
C GLN A 74 8.10 7.69 2.53
N VAL A 75 6.85 7.59 2.13
CA VAL A 75 5.77 8.45 2.59
C VAL A 75 5.05 7.86 3.80
N ASN A 76 4.83 6.54 3.78
CA ASN A 76 4.04 5.85 4.80
C ASN A 76 4.37 4.35 4.77
N GLY A 77 4.31 3.66 5.91
CA GLY A 77 4.69 2.25 5.97
C GLY A 77 4.13 1.49 7.18
N PRO A 78 2.79 1.37 7.33
CA PRO A 78 2.18 0.59 8.41
C PRO A 78 2.21 -0.91 8.13
N ASN A 79 1.97 -1.69 9.18
CA ASN A 79 1.70 -3.12 9.10
C ASN A 79 0.49 -3.52 9.95
N SER A 80 0.01 -4.76 9.80
CA SER A 80 -1.15 -5.26 10.50
C SER A 80 -0.96 -5.34 12.02
N GLN A 81 0.25 -5.57 12.49
CA GLN A 81 0.60 -5.59 13.91
C GLN A 81 0.39 -4.21 14.56
N LEU A 82 0.86 -3.14 13.91
CA LEU A 82 0.66 -1.77 14.40
C LEU A 82 -0.82 -1.38 14.43
N ALA A 83 -1.61 -1.93 13.52
CA ALA A 83 -3.05 -1.72 13.49
C ALA A 83 -3.82 -2.53 14.53
N GLY A 84 -3.16 -3.47 15.23
CA GLY A 84 -3.78 -4.31 16.24
C GLY A 84 -4.77 -5.34 15.70
N ILE A 85 -4.66 -5.73 14.43
CA ILE A 85 -5.52 -6.75 13.82
C ILE A 85 -5.02 -8.13 14.24
N ASP A 86 -5.91 -8.95 14.78
CA ASP A 86 -5.65 -10.37 15.03
C ASP A 86 -6.04 -11.19 13.79
N ILE A 87 -5.04 -11.65 13.05
CA ILE A 87 -5.24 -12.44 11.84
C ILE A 87 -5.35 -13.94 12.15
N GLY A 88 -4.82 -14.38 13.28
CA GLY A 88 -4.82 -15.79 13.68
C GLY A 88 -3.94 -16.66 12.78
N THR A 89 -4.41 -17.88 12.47
CA THR A 89 -3.73 -18.81 11.57
C THR A 89 -4.37 -18.73 10.18
N VAL A 90 -3.56 -18.58 9.15
CA VAL A 90 -4.02 -18.58 7.75
C VAL A 90 -3.55 -19.83 7.02
N GLU A 91 -4.37 -20.33 6.11
CA GLU A 91 -4.08 -21.46 5.23
C GLU A 91 -4.89 -21.29 3.94
N GLY A 92 -4.30 -21.63 2.80
CA GLY A 92 -4.94 -21.45 1.50
C GLY A 92 -5.00 -19.99 1.04
N PRO A 93 -5.92 -19.68 0.11
CA PRO A 93 -6.08 -18.33 -0.44
C PRO A 93 -6.80 -17.40 0.53
N GLY A 94 -6.44 -16.11 0.48
CA GLY A 94 -7.11 -15.08 1.24
C GLY A 94 -6.80 -13.69 0.73
N THR A 95 -7.45 -12.70 1.30
CA THR A 95 -7.22 -11.29 1.00
C THR A 95 -7.15 -10.48 2.28
N ILE A 96 -6.34 -9.42 2.25
CA ILE A 96 -6.33 -8.38 3.27
C ILE A 96 -6.48 -7.02 2.59
N ARG A 97 -7.19 -6.10 3.24
CA ARG A 97 -7.45 -4.77 2.70
C ARG A 97 -6.99 -3.70 3.67
N TYR A 98 -6.37 -2.67 3.09
CA TYR A 98 -6.05 -1.44 3.78
C TYR A 98 -6.90 -0.31 3.18
N ASN A 99 -7.82 0.23 3.97
CA ASN A 99 -8.82 1.18 3.51
C ASN A 99 -8.42 2.61 3.91
N ILE A 100 -8.17 3.45 2.92
CA ILE A 100 -7.84 4.86 3.09
C ILE A 100 -9.07 5.67 2.71
N LYS A 101 -9.68 6.35 3.69
CA LYS A 101 -10.90 7.15 3.44
C LYS A 101 -10.63 8.49 2.78
N ASN A 102 -9.48 9.06 3.05
CA ASN A 102 -9.07 10.36 2.52
C ASN A 102 -7.58 10.29 2.21
N LEU A 103 -7.26 10.12 0.93
CA LEU A 103 -5.88 9.98 0.45
C LEU A 103 -5.21 11.36 0.43
N PRO A 104 -4.25 11.64 1.33
CA PRO A 104 -3.70 12.99 1.47
C PRO A 104 -2.54 13.28 0.52
N LEU A 105 -2.18 12.35 -0.35
CA LEU A 105 -1.01 12.46 -1.21
C LEU A 105 -1.19 13.51 -2.30
N LEU A 106 -0.17 14.35 -2.51
CA LEU A 106 -0.14 15.35 -3.58
C LEU A 106 0.14 14.72 -4.94
N PRO A 107 -0.26 15.38 -6.04
CA PRO A 107 -0.13 14.84 -7.40
C PRO A 107 1.31 14.50 -7.80
N THR A 108 1.58 13.24 -8.03
CA THR A 108 2.79 12.69 -8.65
C THR A 108 2.64 11.17 -8.81
N LEU A 109 3.71 10.50 -9.21
CA LEU A 109 3.78 9.04 -9.29
C LEU A 109 4.31 8.47 -7.98
N TYR A 110 3.64 7.42 -7.50
CA TYR A 110 4.00 6.66 -6.30
C TYR A 110 4.19 5.18 -6.64
N GLN A 111 4.92 4.49 -5.77
CA GLN A 111 5.12 3.04 -5.86
C GLN A 111 4.84 2.40 -4.52
N LEU A 112 4.17 1.26 -4.56
CA LEU A 112 3.83 0.48 -3.37
C LEU A 112 4.77 -0.70 -3.23
N THR A 113 5.32 -0.86 -2.03
CA THR A 113 5.95 -2.08 -1.54
C THR A 113 4.93 -2.83 -0.69
N VAL A 114 4.87 -4.15 -0.84
CA VAL A 114 4.06 -5.02 0.01
C VAL A 114 4.90 -6.19 0.51
N ALA A 115 4.62 -6.65 1.72
CA ALA A 115 5.37 -7.74 2.32
C ALA A 115 4.51 -8.56 3.28
N ILE A 116 4.89 -9.82 3.45
CA ILE A 116 4.33 -10.71 4.47
C ILE A 116 5.49 -11.25 5.29
N HIS A 117 5.44 -11.02 6.60
CA HIS A 117 6.46 -11.45 7.55
C HIS A 117 5.86 -12.40 8.60
N ASN A 118 6.74 -13.05 9.35
CA ASN A 118 6.35 -13.75 10.56
C ASN A 118 5.94 -12.75 11.66
N ALA A 119 5.32 -13.25 12.73
CA ALA A 119 4.81 -12.44 13.84
C ALA A 119 5.89 -11.57 14.52
N GLN A 120 7.15 -11.99 14.49
CA GLN A 120 8.27 -11.28 15.08
C GLN A 120 8.91 -10.25 14.15
N LEU A 121 8.44 -10.14 12.90
CA LEU A 121 9.02 -9.28 11.86
C LEU A 121 10.51 -9.55 11.57
N THR A 122 10.95 -10.77 11.81
CA THR A 122 12.36 -11.19 11.63
C THR A 122 12.58 -12.00 10.36
N HIS A 123 11.52 -12.47 9.73
CA HIS A 123 11.57 -13.33 8.56
C HIS A 123 10.50 -12.93 7.55
N ALA A 124 10.91 -12.70 6.31
CA ALA A 124 10.01 -12.41 5.21
C ALA A 124 9.58 -13.69 4.51
N TYR A 125 8.28 -13.92 4.42
CA TYR A 125 7.70 -14.97 3.58
C TYR A 125 7.65 -14.56 2.12
N ASP A 126 7.28 -13.31 1.86
CA ASP A 126 7.27 -12.72 0.52
C ASP A 126 7.40 -11.20 0.62
N TYR A 127 8.20 -10.61 -0.26
CA TYR A 127 8.48 -9.19 -0.26
C TYR A 127 8.55 -8.69 -1.71
N HIS A 128 7.68 -7.75 -2.06
CA HIS A 128 7.63 -7.12 -3.37
C HIS A 128 8.00 -5.65 -3.22
N GLU A 129 9.25 -5.30 -3.58
CA GLU A 129 9.79 -3.97 -3.39
C GLU A 129 9.38 -3.03 -4.53
N MET A 130 8.73 -1.90 -4.17
CA MET A 130 8.34 -0.85 -5.15
C MET A 130 7.70 -1.42 -6.42
N ALA A 131 6.84 -2.42 -6.26
CA ALA A 131 6.36 -3.25 -7.36
C ALA A 131 5.10 -2.72 -8.04
N TYR A 132 4.30 -1.91 -7.33
CA TYR A 132 2.97 -1.53 -7.76
C TYR A 132 2.83 -0.01 -7.85
N PRO A 133 2.91 0.55 -9.09
CA PRO A 133 2.78 1.98 -9.28
C PRO A 133 1.33 2.43 -9.27
N PHE A 134 1.10 3.62 -8.75
CA PHE A 134 -0.15 4.36 -8.91
C PHE A 134 0.17 5.85 -9.03
N ARG A 135 -0.76 6.61 -9.62
CA ARG A 135 -0.60 8.04 -9.84
C ARG A 135 -1.67 8.81 -9.11
N ILE A 136 -1.26 9.90 -8.48
CA ILE A 136 -2.18 10.95 -8.05
C ILE A 136 -2.18 12.02 -9.14
N VAL A 137 -3.36 12.24 -9.72
CA VAL A 137 -3.57 13.23 -10.77
C VAL A 137 -4.07 14.54 -10.18
N THR A 138 -3.91 15.63 -10.91
CA THR A 138 -4.39 16.95 -10.53
C THR A 138 -5.93 17.01 -10.45
N GLY A 139 -6.47 17.93 -9.65
CA GLY A 139 -7.90 18.23 -9.57
C GLY A 139 -8.51 18.05 -8.18
N GLY A 140 -7.91 17.26 -7.30
CA GLY A 140 -8.41 17.04 -5.94
C GLY A 140 -7.92 18.07 -4.91
N THR A 141 -6.88 18.80 -5.24
CA THR A 141 -6.30 19.85 -4.38
C THR A 141 -5.72 20.98 -5.23
N LYS A 142 -5.56 22.17 -4.62
CA LYS A 142 -4.81 23.28 -5.20
C LYS A 142 -3.35 23.31 -4.72
N GLU A 143 -3.00 22.51 -3.71
CA GLU A 143 -1.63 22.40 -3.22
C GLU A 143 -0.75 21.66 -4.23
N THR A 144 0.49 22.14 -4.39
CA THR A 144 1.45 21.61 -5.37
C THR A 144 2.79 21.23 -4.74
N ASP A 145 3.10 21.77 -3.57
CA ASP A 145 4.41 21.61 -2.94
C ASP A 145 4.36 20.65 -1.76
N GLY A 146 5.29 19.71 -1.73
CA GLY A 146 5.42 18.72 -0.67
C GLY A 146 4.82 17.37 -1.01
N LEU A 147 4.56 16.57 0.01
CA LEU A 147 4.08 15.19 -0.12
C LEU A 147 2.60 15.04 0.16
N VAL A 148 2.07 15.80 1.09
CA VAL A 148 0.72 15.62 1.61
C VAL A 148 -0.01 16.94 1.75
N GLU A 149 -1.33 16.87 1.58
CA GLU A 149 -2.25 17.92 2.00
C GLU A 149 -2.62 17.70 3.46
N LEU A 150 -2.48 18.72 4.28
CA LEU A 150 -2.94 18.71 5.66
C LEU A 150 -4.35 19.31 5.74
N PRO A 151 -5.28 18.69 6.48
CA PRO A 151 -6.58 19.28 6.72
C PRO A 151 -6.42 20.52 7.63
N ALA A 152 -6.36 21.71 7.02
CA ALA A 152 -6.05 22.96 7.70
C ALA A 152 -6.75 24.12 7.05
N THR A 153 -6.89 25.22 7.81
CA THR A 153 -7.43 26.50 7.33
C THR A 153 -6.49 27.63 7.67
N TRP A 154 -6.58 28.72 6.92
CA TRP A 154 -5.89 29.96 7.22
C TRP A 154 -6.87 30.91 7.90
N ASP A 155 -6.39 31.62 8.93
CA ASP A 155 -7.11 32.69 9.61
C ASP A 155 -6.20 33.92 9.73
N TRP A 156 -6.75 35.08 9.44
CA TRP A 156 -6.01 36.31 9.48
C TRP A 156 -6.78 37.35 10.26
N GLN A 157 -6.10 38.00 11.22
CA GLN A 157 -6.62 39.10 11.98
C GLN A 157 -5.60 40.24 12.01
N PRO A 158 -5.98 41.50 11.65
CA PRO A 158 -5.09 42.64 11.82
C PRO A 158 -4.89 42.92 13.29
N THR A 159 -3.65 43.26 13.66
CA THR A 159 -3.38 43.82 15.00
C THR A 159 -3.81 45.28 15.02
N THR A 160 -4.78 45.63 15.85
CA THR A 160 -5.13 47.03 16.12
C THR A 160 -4.23 47.54 17.23
N ASP A 161 -3.49 48.63 16.95
CA ASP A 161 -2.70 49.38 17.93
C ASP A 161 -3.60 50.01 19.04
#